data_8ef1485530d2f91a0d3b695203a535e6
#
_entry.id   8ef1485530d2f91a0d3b695203a535e6
#
_cell.length_a   1.000
_cell.length_b   1.000
_cell.length_c   1.000
_cell.angle_alpha   90.00
_cell.angle_beta   90.00
_cell.angle_gamma   90.00
#
_symmetry.space_group_name_H-M   'P 1'
#
loop_
_entity.id
_entity.type
_entity.pdbx_description
1 polymer ?
#
loop_
_entity_poly.entity_id
_entity_poly.type
_entity_poly.pdbx_seq_one_letter_code
_entity_poly.pdbx_strand_id
1 'polypeptide(L)'
;MTIGVERYRQIADETAVRIASSGQNWIGFLNVAAQLYKYDYSEQLLIYAQRPNPTACASAEVWNQHMHRYIRRGAKGIALLEGSGESAKVKYVFDIADTWGEENARTPTHWSFRSEHVRSVSAALQEQFYIPSLGDFAEQLQQIGYSKAVAYYLENQQDFLKSIADAAVAQYSDYDKGVACINAVAASITYTLFARCDLAEKSQFGAEDFTPVLDFNTPQAVSVLGTAVSTISGTVLRSIELAIKQYERRLEKDNASLWPAKLACKGGSVHERTR
;
A
#
# COMPACT_ATOMS: atom_id res chain seq x y z
N MET A 1 -17.64 13.98 -22.56
CA MET A 1 -16.82 13.86 -21.33
C MET A 1 -17.40 14.77 -20.27
N THR A 2 -17.62 14.29 -19.05
CA THR A 2 -18.26 15.10 -18.00
C THR A 2 -17.23 16.08 -17.44
N ILE A 3 -17.57 17.34 -17.25
CA ILE A 3 -16.68 18.42 -16.72
C ILE A 3 -15.92 17.96 -15.45
N GLY A 4 -16.55 17.14 -14.60
CA GLY A 4 -15.92 16.63 -13.40
C GLY A 4 -14.77 15.64 -13.64
N VAL A 5 -14.86 14.76 -14.64
CA VAL A 5 -13.82 13.79 -14.98
C VAL A 5 -12.54 14.50 -15.47
N GLU A 6 -12.71 15.46 -16.37
CA GLU A 6 -11.58 16.21 -16.93
C GLU A 6 -10.81 16.98 -15.86
N ARG A 7 -11.55 17.61 -14.94
CA ARG A 7 -10.92 18.30 -13.80
C ARG A 7 -10.04 17.37 -12.95
N TYR A 8 -10.48 16.15 -12.68
CA TYR A 8 -9.71 15.22 -11.86
C TYR A 8 -8.54 14.57 -12.63
N ARG A 9 -8.64 14.46 -13.97
CA ARG A 9 -7.47 14.13 -14.80
C ARG A 9 -6.41 15.23 -14.72
N GLN A 10 -6.81 16.48 -14.87
CA GLN A 10 -5.88 17.59 -14.73
C GLN A 10 -5.22 17.63 -13.35
N ILE A 11 -5.99 17.42 -12.26
CA ILE A 11 -5.43 17.32 -10.90
C ILE A 11 -4.42 16.17 -10.79
N ALA A 12 -4.69 15.02 -11.41
CA ALA A 12 -3.78 13.90 -11.41
C ALA A 12 -2.49 14.24 -12.16
N ASP A 13 -2.57 14.84 -13.36
CA ASP A 13 -1.41 15.21 -14.16
C ASP A 13 -0.54 16.26 -13.45
N GLU A 14 -1.14 17.32 -12.90
CA GLU A 14 -0.43 18.34 -12.13
C GLU A 14 0.24 17.73 -10.87
N THR A 15 -0.44 16.78 -10.23
CA THR A 15 0.11 16.12 -9.06
C THR A 15 1.25 15.16 -9.43
N ALA A 16 1.15 14.44 -10.55
CA ALA A 16 2.22 13.58 -11.05
C ALA A 16 3.51 14.40 -11.27
N VAL A 17 3.44 15.51 -11.97
CA VAL A 17 4.60 16.40 -12.16
C VAL A 17 5.14 16.92 -10.81
N ARG A 18 4.24 17.30 -9.91
CA ARG A 18 4.64 17.81 -8.59
C ARG A 18 5.36 16.76 -7.74
N ILE A 19 4.89 15.52 -7.69
CA ILE A 19 5.57 14.48 -6.89
C ILE A 19 6.93 14.10 -7.46
N ALA A 20 7.14 14.22 -8.78
CA ALA A 20 8.42 13.99 -9.44
C ALA A 20 9.35 15.21 -9.44
N SER A 21 8.95 16.36 -8.89
CA SER A 21 9.76 17.58 -8.91
C SER A 21 10.88 17.61 -7.86
N SER A 22 10.83 16.73 -6.85
CA SER A 22 11.91 16.54 -5.87
C SER A 22 11.80 15.18 -5.21
N GLY A 23 12.93 14.62 -4.75
CA GLY A 23 12.93 13.37 -3.98
C GLY A 23 12.08 13.46 -2.72
N GLN A 24 12.02 14.62 -2.06
CA GLN A 24 11.17 14.81 -0.88
C GLN A 24 9.67 14.72 -1.20
N ASN A 25 9.24 15.29 -2.34
CA ASN A 25 7.84 15.18 -2.78
C ASN A 25 7.49 13.72 -3.14
N TRP A 26 8.44 13.01 -3.76
CA TRP A 26 8.28 11.60 -4.07
C TRP A 26 8.14 10.75 -2.81
N ILE A 27 8.99 10.96 -1.81
CA ILE A 27 8.89 10.33 -0.48
C ILE A 27 7.53 10.60 0.15
N GLY A 28 7.04 11.85 0.08
CA GLY A 28 5.71 12.21 0.58
C GLY A 28 4.60 11.36 -0.06
N PHE A 29 4.66 11.17 -1.37
CA PHE A 29 3.73 10.29 -2.09
C PHE A 29 3.91 8.81 -1.69
N LEU A 30 5.15 8.30 -1.60
CA LEU A 30 5.41 6.90 -1.22
C LEU A 30 4.89 6.55 0.18
N ASN A 31 4.90 7.49 1.12
CA ASN A 31 4.32 7.28 2.45
C ASN A 31 2.80 7.04 2.36
N VAL A 32 2.10 7.77 1.48
CA VAL A 32 0.67 7.55 1.22
C VAL A 32 0.45 6.21 0.50
N ALA A 33 1.28 5.90 -0.50
CA ALA A 33 1.21 4.63 -1.22
C ALA A 33 1.42 3.43 -0.28
N ALA A 34 2.35 3.52 0.69
CA ALA A 34 2.58 2.51 1.71
C ALA A 34 1.34 2.27 2.59
N GLN A 35 0.67 3.33 2.99
CA GLN A 35 -0.53 3.25 3.82
C GLN A 35 -1.75 2.75 3.04
N LEU A 36 -1.89 3.21 1.81
CA LEU A 36 -3.00 2.91 0.91
C LEU A 36 -2.65 1.86 -0.16
N TYR A 37 -1.77 0.91 0.14
CA TYR A 37 -1.25 -0.09 -0.81
C TYR A 37 -2.32 -0.98 -1.46
N LYS A 38 -3.57 -0.92 -1.01
CA LYS A 38 -4.72 -1.61 -1.60
C LYS A 38 -5.38 -0.84 -2.76
N TYR A 39 -5.09 0.45 -2.87
CA TYR A 39 -5.48 1.31 -3.98
C TYR A 39 -4.45 1.22 -5.09
N ASP A 40 -4.86 1.40 -6.33
CA ASP A 40 -3.94 1.54 -7.45
C ASP A 40 -3.24 2.92 -7.45
N TYR A 41 -2.25 3.08 -8.33
CA TYR A 41 -1.48 4.32 -8.42
C TYR A 41 -2.37 5.53 -8.69
N SER A 42 -3.32 5.44 -9.62
CA SER A 42 -4.16 6.56 -10.01
C SER A 42 -5.06 7.03 -8.86
N GLU A 43 -5.57 6.08 -8.09
CA GLU A 43 -6.37 6.34 -6.90
C GLU A 43 -5.49 6.92 -5.76
N GLN A 44 -4.30 6.34 -5.52
CA GLN A 44 -3.34 6.84 -4.53
C GLN A 44 -2.94 8.29 -4.84
N LEU A 45 -2.68 8.60 -6.11
CA LEU A 45 -2.31 9.93 -6.56
C LEU A 45 -3.42 10.96 -6.33
N LEU A 46 -4.67 10.61 -6.68
CA LEU A 46 -5.82 11.47 -6.44
C LEU A 46 -6.14 11.64 -4.95
N ILE A 47 -5.95 10.61 -4.14
CA ILE A 47 -6.08 10.72 -2.68
C ILE A 47 -5.01 11.68 -2.15
N TYR A 48 -3.75 11.48 -2.53
CA TYR A 48 -2.64 12.32 -2.11
C TYR A 48 -2.85 13.79 -2.50
N ALA A 49 -3.35 14.04 -3.72
CA ALA A 49 -3.63 15.39 -4.21
C ALA A 49 -4.65 16.15 -3.34
N GLN A 50 -5.67 15.46 -2.86
CA GLN A 50 -6.79 16.02 -2.12
C GLN A 50 -6.63 15.92 -0.60
N ARG A 51 -5.86 14.94 -0.14
CA ARG A 51 -5.56 14.68 1.28
C ARG A 51 -4.15 14.09 1.43
N PRO A 52 -3.13 14.91 1.66
CA PRO A 52 -1.73 14.45 1.73
C PRO A 52 -1.40 13.50 2.88
N ASN A 53 -2.23 13.48 3.94
CA ASN A 53 -2.07 12.61 5.11
C ASN A 53 -3.36 11.82 5.35
N PRO A 54 -3.73 10.89 4.49
CA PRO A 54 -4.91 10.06 4.67
C PRO A 54 -4.62 9.01 5.76
N THR A 55 -5.66 8.61 6.50
CA THR A 55 -5.55 7.53 7.50
C THR A 55 -6.06 6.22 6.94
N ALA A 56 -7.33 6.16 6.59
CA ALA A 56 -7.96 5.01 5.95
C ALA A 56 -9.15 5.49 5.12
N CYS A 57 -9.13 5.20 3.84
CA CYS A 57 -10.16 5.65 2.91
C CYS A 57 -11.06 4.49 2.49
N ALA A 58 -12.37 4.75 2.40
CA ALA A 58 -13.34 3.82 1.83
C ALA A 58 -14.59 4.58 1.33
N SER A 59 -15.42 3.92 0.52
CA SER A 59 -16.71 4.47 0.10
C SER A 59 -17.66 4.64 1.28
N ALA A 60 -18.64 5.52 1.14
CA ALA A 60 -19.68 5.70 2.17
C ALA A 60 -20.42 4.39 2.47
N GLU A 61 -20.63 3.56 1.44
CA GLU A 61 -21.27 2.25 1.59
C GLU A 61 -20.45 1.31 2.49
N VAL A 62 -19.12 1.21 2.28
CA VAL A 62 -18.23 0.40 3.12
C VAL A 62 -18.23 0.91 4.56
N TRP A 63 -18.17 2.24 4.75
CA TRP A 63 -18.23 2.82 6.08
C TRP A 63 -19.53 2.47 6.79
N ASN A 64 -20.68 2.62 6.12
CA ASN A 64 -21.99 2.39 6.73
C ASN A 64 -22.28 0.91 6.97
N GLN A 65 -22.12 0.07 5.93
CA GLN A 65 -22.60 -1.32 5.98
C GLN A 65 -21.63 -2.26 6.71
N HIS A 66 -20.31 -2.02 6.57
CA HIS A 66 -19.31 -2.94 7.12
C HIS A 66 -18.64 -2.43 8.38
N MET A 67 -18.54 -1.11 8.55
CA MET A 67 -17.83 -0.50 9.67
C MET A 67 -18.76 0.16 10.69
N HIS A 68 -20.08 0.26 10.43
CA HIS A 68 -21.05 0.97 11.26
C HIS A 68 -20.61 2.40 11.59
N ARG A 69 -20.04 3.07 10.58
CA ARG A 69 -19.59 4.45 10.65
C ARG A 69 -20.30 5.30 9.61
N TYR A 70 -20.57 6.53 9.96
CA TYR A 70 -21.35 7.44 9.14
C TYR A 70 -20.54 8.67 8.78
N ILE A 71 -20.71 9.17 7.57
CA ILE A 71 -20.00 10.36 7.09
C ILE A 71 -20.48 11.57 7.89
N ARG A 72 -19.56 12.37 8.42
CA ARG A 72 -19.88 13.61 9.13
C ARG A 72 -20.54 14.61 8.20
N ARG A 73 -21.55 15.33 8.69
CA ARG A 73 -22.21 16.39 7.94
C ARG A 73 -21.17 17.45 7.53
N GLY A 74 -21.12 17.77 6.24
CA GLY A 74 -20.17 18.74 5.67
C GLY A 74 -18.81 18.17 5.31
N ALA A 75 -18.53 16.88 5.56
CA ALA A 75 -17.31 16.23 5.09
C ALA A 75 -17.26 16.23 3.56
N LYS A 76 -16.07 16.53 3.01
CA LYS A 76 -15.85 16.53 1.56
C LYS A 76 -15.28 15.17 1.15
N GLY A 77 -15.98 14.49 0.24
CA GLY A 77 -15.48 13.25 -0.34
C GLY A 77 -14.23 13.50 -1.18
N ILE A 78 -13.31 12.55 -1.14
CA ILE A 78 -12.14 12.49 -2.00
C ILE A 78 -12.59 11.86 -3.32
N ALA A 79 -12.44 12.61 -4.42
CA ALA A 79 -12.88 12.16 -5.74
C ALA A 79 -11.83 11.26 -6.38
N LEU A 80 -12.26 10.10 -6.84
CA LEU A 80 -11.46 9.15 -7.62
C LEU A 80 -12.09 8.97 -9.00
N LEU A 81 -11.29 8.50 -9.95
CA LEU A 81 -11.76 8.12 -11.28
C LEU A 81 -11.94 6.60 -11.35
N GLU A 82 -13.08 6.17 -11.83
CA GLU A 82 -13.40 4.77 -12.08
C GLU A 82 -13.66 4.54 -13.57
N GLY A 83 -13.05 3.51 -14.15
CA GLY A 83 -13.09 3.24 -15.57
C GLY A 83 -12.11 4.10 -16.38
N SER A 84 -12.12 3.93 -17.68
CA SER A 84 -11.20 4.59 -18.61
C SER A 84 -11.92 5.22 -19.80
N GLY A 85 -11.24 6.15 -20.50
CA GLY A 85 -11.76 6.76 -21.71
C GLY A 85 -13.07 7.52 -21.47
N GLU A 86 -14.06 7.30 -22.35
CA GLU A 86 -15.38 7.94 -22.27
C GLU A 86 -16.29 7.38 -21.18
N SER A 87 -16.02 6.16 -20.71
CA SER A 87 -16.78 5.50 -19.64
C SER A 87 -16.35 5.94 -18.23
N ALA A 88 -15.29 6.75 -18.13
CA ALA A 88 -14.79 7.21 -16.84
C ALA A 88 -15.85 7.98 -16.05
N LYS A 89 -15.96 7.65 -14.77
CA LYS A 89 -16.89 8.27 -13.82
C LYS A 89 -16.15 8.71 -12.58
N VAL A 90 -16.69 9.70 -11.88
CA VAL A 90 -16.18 10.12 -10.57
C VAL A 90 -16.89 9.29 -9.50
N LYS A 91 -16.11 8.64 -8.64
CA LYS A 91 -16.57 8.03 -7.39
C LYS A 91 -15.96 8.77 -6.20
N TYR A 92 -16.55 8.64 -5.02
CA TYR A 92 -16.07 9.31 -3.83
C TYR A 92 -15.72 8.29 -2.74
N VAL A 93 -14.58 8.54 -2.10
CA VAL A 93 -14.18 7.87 -0.86
C VAL A 93 -14.05 8.91 0.25
N PHE A 94 -14.10 8.46 1.49
CA PHE A 94 -13.99 9.30 2.68
C PHE A 94 -12.94 8.71 3.60
N ASP A 95 -12.12 9.57 4.20
CA ASP A 95 -11.18 9.15 5.23
C ASP A 95 -11.93 8.84 6.53
N ILE A 96 -11.41 7.93 7.35
CA ILE A 96 -12.00 7.60 8.65
C ILE A 96 -12.16 8.84 9.55
N ALA A 97 -11.26 9.82 9.44
CA ALA A 97 -11.34 11.08 10.19
C ALA A 97 -12.59 11.90 9.85
N ASP A 98 -13.17 11.69 8.66
CA ASP A 98 -14.40 12.32 8.19
C ASP A 98 -15.66 11.53 8.62
N THR A 99 -15.51 10.48 9.42
CA THR A 99 -16.61 9.65 9.88
C THR A 99 -16.79 9.76 11.39
N TRP A 100 -17.98 9.39 11.85
CA TRP A 100 -18.24 9.12 13.24
C TRP A 100 -18.87 7.72 13.35
N GLY A 101 -18.78 7.10 14.50
CA GLY A 101 -19.31 5.76 14.72
C GLY A 101 -20.13 5.68 15.99
N GLU A 102 -21.10 4.79 16.00
CA GLU A 102 -21.87 4.40 17.18
C GLU A 102 -21.06 3.45 18.07
N GLU A 103 -21.63 2.98 19.17
CA GLU A 103 -20.97 2.09 20.14
C GLU A 103 -20.44 0.80 19.51
N ASN A 104 -21.11 0.28 18.47
CA ASN A 104 -20.71 -0.92 17.72
C ASN A 104 -19.82 -0.63 16.51
N ALA A 105 -19.38 0.62 16.34
CA ALA A 105 -18.54 1.00 15.20
C ALA A 105 -17.19 0.28 15.19
N ARG A 106 -16.81 -0.19 14.01
CA ARG A 106 -15.53 -0.84 13.79
C ARG A 106 -14.50 0.19 13.31
N THR A 107 -13.28 -0.01 13.72
CA THR A 107 -12.12 0.70 13.16
C THR A 107 -11.35 -0.26 12.26
N PRO A 108 -10.93 0.17 11.06
CA PRO A 108 -10.07 -0.66 10.22
C PRO A 108 -8.86 -1.12 11.01
N THR A 109 -8.69 -2.43 11.11
CA THR A 109 -7.49 -3.00 11.73
C THR A 109 -6.33 -2.89 10.75
N HIS A 110 -5.39 -2.01 11.06
CA HIS A 110 -4.11 -2.01 10.36
C HIS A 110 -3.23 -3.07 10.99
N TRP A 111 -2.78 -4.03 10.18
CA TRP A 111 -1.78 -4.97 10.65
C TRP A 111 -0.47 -4.22 10.98
N SER A 112 0.20 -4.65 12.02
CA SER A 112 1.52 -4.16 12.42
C SER A 112 2.53 -5.28 12.22
N PHE A 113 3.65 -4.96 11.58
CA PHE A 113 4.77 -5.88 11.50
C PHE A 113 5.56 -5.83 12.82
N ARG A 114 5.91 -7.00 13.35
CA ARG A 114 6.67 -7.16 14.59
C ARG A 114 7.76 -8.22 14.40
N SER A 115 8.80 -8.20 15.24
CA SER A 115 9.90 -9.14 15.18
C SER A 115 9.45 -10.62 15.20
N GLU A 116 8.37 -10.94 15.93
CA GLU A 116 7.78 -12.28 15.99
C GLU A 116 7.22 -12.78 14.65
N HIS A 117 6.87 -11.86 13.73
CA HIS A 117 6.36 -12.18 12.40
C HIS A 117 7.45 -12.51 11.39
N VAL A 118 8.71 -12.07 11.63
CA VAL A 118 9.83 -12.14 10.66
C VAL A 118 9.94 -13.53 10.05
N ARG A 119 10.01 -14.58 10.88
CA ARG A 119 10.19 -15.96 10.40
C ARG A 119 9.05 -16.41 9.48
N SER A 120 7.82 -16.14 9.87
CA SER A 120 6.62 -16.58 9.15
C SER A 120 6.46 -15.80 7.84
N VAL A 121 6.68 -14.49 7.89
CA VAL A 121 6.59 -13.60 6.73
C VAL A 121 7.72 -13.89 5.75
N SER A 122 8.96 -14.00 6.23
CA SER A 122 10.12 -14.31 5.38
C SER A 122 9.92 -15.62 4.61
N ALA A 123 9.45 -16.67 5.28
CA ALA A 123 9.17 -17.95 4.63
C ALA A 123 8.08 -17.83 3.54
N ALA A 124 7.00 -17.10 3.81
CA ALA A 124 5.94 -16.89 2.83
C ALA A 124 6.42 -16.10 1.61
N LEU A 125 7.27 -15.08 1.82
CA LEU A 125 7.85 -14.30 0.73
C LEU A 125 8.84 -15.12 -0.11
N GLN A 126 9.63 -16.00 0.52
CA GLN A 126 10.55 -16.92 -0.19
C GLN A 126 9.77 -17.84 -1.13
N GLU A 127 8.71 -18.45 -0.61
CA GLU A 127 7.87 -19.35 -1.39
C GLU A 127 7.21 -18.64 -2.57
N GLN A 128 6.64 -17.46 -2.32
CA GLN A 128 5.86 -16.74 -3.34
C GLN A 128 6.73 -16.05 -4.39
N PHE A 129 7.89 -15.50 -3.99
CA PHE A 129 8.72 -14.69 -4.89
C PHE A 129 9.98 -15.43 -5.38
N TYR A 130 10.17 -16.69 -4.96
CA TYR A 130 11.31 -17.54 -5.33
C TYR A 130 12.67 -16.91 -5.00
N ILE A 131 12.76 -16.24 -3.86
CA ILE A 131 13.98 -15.56 -3.41
C ILE A 131 14.67 -16.41 -2.36
N PRO A 132 16.00 -16.62 -2.44
CA PRO A 132 16.73 -17.37 -1.43
C PRO A 132 16.60 -16.72 -0.06
N SER A 133 16.75 -17.54 0.99
CA SER A 133 16.82 -17.01 2.36
C SER A 133 18.05 -16.14 2.52
N LEU A 134 17.84 -14.87 2.76
CA LEU A 134 18.88 -13.95 3.19
C LEU A 134 18.81 -13.84 4.73
N GLY A 135 19.96 -13.55 5.34
CA GLY A 135 20.07 -13.49 6.80
C GLY A 135 19.23 -12.37 7.42
N ASP A 136 18.98 -11.30 6.67
CA ASP A 136 18.23 -10.13 7.11
C ASP A 136 16.92 -9.95 6.33
N PHE A 137 15.87 -9.60 7.06
CA PHE A 137 14.55 -9.34 6.48
C PHE A 137 14.51 -8.09 5.60
N ALA A 138 15.23 -7.03 5.97
CA ALA A 138 15.34 -5.83 5.15
C ALA A 138 16.04 -6.12 3.81
N GLU A 139 17.15 -6.86 3.83
CA GLU A 139 17.83 -7.32 2.60
C GLU A 139 16.92 -8.15 1.71
N GLN A 140 16.10 -9.02 2.31
CA GLN A 140 15.12 -9.81 1.56
C GLN A 140 14.10 -8.91 0.83
N LEU A 141 13.58 -7.88 1.49
CA LEU A 141 12.65 -6.93 0.87
C LEU A 141 13.33 -6.11 -0.24
N GLN A 142 14.58 -5.70 -0.06
CA GLN A 142 15.37 -5.01 -1.10
C GLN A 142 15.54 -5.89 -2.32
N GLN A 143 15.89 -7.16 -2.13
CA GLN A 143 16.07 -8.10 -3.23
C GLN A 143 14.75 -8.36 -3.98
N ILE A 144 13.63 -8.46 -3.26
CA ILE A 144 12.30 -8.55 -3.88
C ILE A 144 12.03 -7.30 -4.73
N GLY A 145 12.25 -6.11 -4.15
CA GLY A 145 12.06 -4.84 -4.83
C GLY A 145 12.84 -4.76 -6.14
N TYR A 146 14.14 -5.07 -6.09
CA TYR A 146 15.01 -5.03 -7.26
C TYR A 146 14.63 -6.07 -8.32
N SER A 147 14.48 -7.34 -7.93
CA SER A 147 14.15 -8.42 -8.88
C SER A 147 12.83 -8.19 -9.58
N LYS A 148 11.82 -7.68 -8.86
CA LYS A 148 10.51 -7.38 -9.43
C LYS A 148 10.51 -6.11 -10.29
N ALA A 149 11.33 -5.11 -9.96
CA ALA A 149 11.53 -3.94 -10.82
C ALA A 149 12.16 -4.35 -12.17
N VAL A 150 13.18 -5.22 -12.14
CA VAL A 150 13.78 -5.76 -13.36
C VAL A 150 12.77 -6.53 -14.20
N ALA A 151 12.05 -7.47 -13.58
CA ALA A 151 11.04 -8.27 -14.28
C ALA A 151 9.96 -7.38 -14.92
N TYR A 152 9.42 -6.43 -14.15
CA TYR A 152 8.40 -5.49 -14.63
C TYR A 152 8.90 -4.66 -15.82
N TYR A 153 10.13 -4.13 -15.75
CA TYR A 153 10.72 -3.39 -16.86
C TYR A 153 10.82 -4.24 -18.12
N LEU A 154 11.35 -5.46 -18.01
CA LEU A 154 11.52 -6.36 -19.17
C LEU A 154 10.17 -6.75 -19.80
N GLU A 155 9.14 -6.99 -18.99
CA GLU A 155 7.81 -7.34 -19.46
C GLU A 155 7.08 -6.17 -20.12
N ASN A 156 7.37 -4.92 -19.72
CA ASN A 156 6.66 -3.71 -20.14
C ASN A 156 7.54 -2.72 -20.92
N GLN A 157 8.71 -3.14 -21.39
CA GLN A 157 9.73 -2.25 -21.97
C GLN A 157 9.20 -1.36 -23.10
N GLN A 158 8.39 -1.92 -24.01
CA GLN A 158 7.89 -1.15 -25.16
C GLN A 158 6.93 -0.03 -24.75
N ASP A 159 6.03 -0.32 -23.81
CA ASP A 159 5.06 0.67 -23.34
C ASP A 159 5.73 1.70 -22.41
N PHE A 160 6.74 1.26 -21.67
CA PHE A 160 7.60 2.16 -20.91
C PHE A 160 8.30 3.16 -21.83
N LEU A 161 8.99 2.73 -22.89
CA LEU A 161 9.70 3.61 -23.83
C LEU A 161 8.78 4.62 -24.51
N LYS A 162 7.55 4.22 -24.84
CA LYS A 162 6.53 5.13 -25.40
C LYS A 162 6.12 6.22 -24.36
N SER A 163 5.96 5.80 -23.11
CA SER A 163 5.47 6.70 -22.05
C SER A 163 6.48 7.72 -21.59
N ILE A 164 7.78 7.47 -21.79
CA ILE A 164 8.86 8.40 -21.43
C ILE A 164 9.32 9.28 -22.59
N ALA A 165 8.73 9.18 -23.78
CA ALA A 165 9.22 9.81 -24.99
C ALA A 165 9.42 11.35 -24.89
N ASP A 166 8.56 11.99 -24.08
CA ASP A 166 8.59 13.45 -23.87
C ASP A 166 9.26 13.85 -22.53
N ALA A 167 9.79 12.88 -21.77
CA ALA A 167 10.44 13.15 -20.50
C ALA A 167 11.94 13.40 -20.67
N ALA A 168 12.60 14.02 -19.69
CA ALA A 168 14.02 14.31 -19.74
C ALA A 168 14.86 13.03 -19.91
N VAL A 169 14.45 11.91 -19.28
CA VAL A 169 15.10 10.59 -19.42
C VAL A 169 15.10 10.05 -20.86
N ALA A 170 14.26 10.58 -21.76
CA ALA A 170 14.24 10.19 -23.17
C ALA A 170 15.58 10.45 -23.89
N GLN A 171 16.40 11.38 -23.39
CA GLN A 171 17.71 11.73 -23.95
C GLN A 171 18.81 10.70 -23.62
N TYR A 172 18.54 9.77 -22.71
CA TYR A 172 19.49 8.75 -22.31
C TYR A 172 19.63 7.66 -23.39
N SER A 173 20.72 6.87 -23.34
CA SER A 173 20.78 5.66 -24.13
C SER A 173 19.69 4.67 -23.70
N ASP A 174 19.31 3.72 -24.57
CA ASP A 174 18.27 2.74 -24.22
C ASP A 174 18.66 1.87 -23.02
N TYR A 175 19.95 1.61 -22.86
CA TYR A 175 20.48 0.95 -21.68
C TYR A 175 20.29 1.80 -20.41
N ASP A 176 20.69 3.07 -20.46
CA ASP A 176 20.60 3.98 -19.31
C ASP A 176 19.16 4.30 -18.95
N LYS A 177 18.24 4.37 -19.91
CA LYS A 177 16.79 4.47 -19.65
C LYS A 177 16.30 3.29 -18.80
N GLY A 178 16.72 2.07 -19.16
CA GLY A 178 16.38 0.86 -18.40
C GLY A 178 16.94 0.90 -16.99
N VAL A 179 18.21 1.25 -16.84
CA VAL A 179 18.88 1.38 -15.54
C VAL A 179 18.19 2.44 -14.67
N ALA A 180 17.90 3.62 -15.21
CA ALA A 180 17.22 4.69 -14.50
C ALA A 180 15.82 4.23 -14.00
N CYS A 181 15.04 3.58 -14.87
CA CYS A 181 13.73 3.05 -14.51
C CYS A 181 13.82 2.00 -13.39
N ILE A 182 14.69 0.98 -13.58
CA ILE A 182 14.81 -0.11 -12.62
C ILE A 182 15.24 0.43 -11.25
N ASN A 183 16.21 1.33 -11.21
CA ASN A 183 16.69 1.91 -9.96
C ASN A 183 15.61 2.77 -9.28
N ALA A 184 14.93 3.64 -10.02
CA ALA A 184 13.86 4.47 -9.48
C ALA A 184 12.71 3.61 -8.91
N VAL A 185 12.30 2.57 -9.63
CA VAL A 185 11.23 1.66 -9.22
C VAL A 185 11.68 0.81 -8.02
N ALA A 186 12.88 0.21 -8.06
CA ALA A 186 13.39 -0.64 -6.99
C ALA A 186 13.55 0.11 -5.66
N ALA A 187 14.15 1.32 -5.69
CA ALA A 187 14.28 2.17 -4.50
C ALA A 187 12.90 2.54 -3.94
N SER A 188 11.95 2.90 -4.81
CA SER A 188 10.60 3.28 -4.41
C SER A 188 9.81 2.12 -3.80
N ILE A 189 9.91 0.92 -4.38
CA ILE A 189 9.30 -0.29 -3.81
C ILE A 189 9.90 -0.57 -2.42
N THR A 190 11.22 -0.60 -2.32
CA THR A 190 11.93 -0.88 -1.05
C THR A 190 11.50 0.10 0.03
N TYR A 191 11.52 1.40 -0.27
CA TYR A 191 11.04 2.43 0.65
C TYR A 191 9.59 2.19 1.08
N THR A 192 8.70 1.89 0.13
CA THR A 192 7.28 1.66 0.40
C THR A 192 7.07 0.46 1.33
N LEU A 193 7.82 -0.62 1.12
CA LEU A 193 7.78 -1.82 1.97
C LEU A 193 8.30 -1.51 3.38
N PHE A 194 9.43 -0.82 3.49
CA PHE A 194 10.00 -0.41 4.78
C PHE A 194 9.07 0.54 5.53
N ALA A 195 8.50 1.52 4.83
CA ALA A 195 7.55 2.45 5.42
C ALA A 195 6.30 1.76 5.97
N ARG A 196 5.76 0.76 5.26
CA ARG A 196 4.55 0.05 5.69
C ARG A 196 4.82 -0.95 6.81
N CYS A 197 6.00 -1.56 6.82
CA CYS A 197 6.44 -2.48 7.87
C CYS A 197 7.04 -1.77 9.09
N ASP A 198 7.17 -0.45 9.05
CA ASP A 198 7.79 0.38 10.10
C ASP A 198 9.22 -0.07 10.43
N LEU A 199 10.01 -0.39 9.40
CA LEU A 199 11.39 -0.81 9.56
C LEU A 199 12.32 0.40 9.74
N ALA A 200 13.30 0.26 10.64
CA ALA A 200 14.28 1.32 10.95
C ALA A 200 15.12 1.71 9.71
N GLU A 201 15.36 0.77 8.81
CA GLU A 201 16.11 0.93 7.57
C GLU A 201 15.48 1.96 6.62
N LYS A 202 14.22 2.28 6.78
CA LYS A 202 13.57 3.41 6.07
C LYS A 202 14.34 4.72 6.27
N SER A 203 14.94 4.93 7.42
CA SER A 203 15.71 6.15 7.72
C SER A 203 17.01 6.28 6.92
N GLN A 204 17.44 5.22 6.24
CA GLN A 204 18.61 5.23 5.35
C GLN A 204 18.29 5.89 4.00
N PHE A 205 17.01 6.08 3.67
CA PHE A 205 16.59 6.73 2.44
C PHE A 205 16.45 8.24 2.63
N GLY A 206 17.22 8.99 1.85
CA GLY A 206 17.10 10.44 1.72
C GLY A 206 16.44 10.87 0.41
N ALA A 207 16.25 12.18 0.23
CA ALA A 207 15.72 12.73 -1.02
C ALA A 207 16.63 12.44 -2.23
N GLU A 208 17.93 12.31 -2.00
CA GLU A 208 18.96 12.02 -2.99
C GLU A 208 18.80 10.65 -3.65
N ASP A 209 18.30 9.65 -2.93
CA ASP A 209 18.06 8.31 -3.45
C ASP A 209 16.96 8.28 -4.52
N PHE A 210 16.11 9.30 -4.55
CA PHE A 210 15.03 9.47 -5.52
C PHE A 210 15.33 10.52 -6.59
N THR A 211 16.56 11.01 -6.67
CA THR A 211 16.97 11.94 -7.73
C THR A 211 16.68 11.41 -9.15
N PRO A 212 16.86 10.11 -9.44
CA PRO A 212 16.54 9.58 -10.77
C PRO A 212 15.07 9.76 -11.18
N VAL A 213 14.13 9.92 -10.23
CA VAL A 213 12.71 10.15 -10.54
C VAL A 213 12.48 11.50 -11.20
N LEU A 214 13.36 12.49 -10.97
CA LEU A 214 13.21 13.85 -11.50
C LEU A 214 13.30 13.89 -13.04
N ASP A 215 13.99 12.91 -13.64
CA ASP A 215 14.11 12.83 -15.10
C ASP A 215 12.85 12.25 -15.77
N PHE A 216 11.92 11.70 -14.97
CA PHE A 216 10.59 11.27 -15.40
C PHE A 216 9.56 12.39 -15.22
N ASN A 217 9.86 13.56 -15.72
CA ASN A 217 9.19 14.83 -15.43
C ASN A 217 7.91 15.11 -16.23
N THR A 218 7.28 14.08 -16.79
CA THR A 218 5.98 14.17 -17.46
C THR A 218 4.92 13.31 -16.77
N PRO A 219 3.63 13.67 -16.82
CA PRO A 219 2.57 12.87 -16.20
C PRO A 219 2.59 11.40 -16.63
N GLN A 220 2.85 11.13 -17.91
CA GLN A 220 2.90 9.78 -18.49
C GLN A 220 4.08 8.99 -17.93
N ALA A 221 5.27 9.57 -17.89
CA ALA A 221 6.47 8.93 -17.35
C ALA A 221 6.34 8.63 -15.86
N VAL A 222 5.83 9.58 -15.07
CA VAL A 222 5.55 9.39 -13.64
C VAL A 222 4.49 8.31 -13.41
N SER A 223 3.46 8.29 -14.27
CA SER A 223 2.39 7.28 -14.18
C SER A 223 2.92 5.85 -14.36
N VAL A 224 3.87 5.65 -15.26
CA VAL A 224 4.50 4.34 -15.46
C VAL A 224 5.30 3.91 -14.24
N LEU A 225 6.13 4.81 -13.68
CA LEU A 225 6.88 4.53 -12.46
C LEU A 225 5.93 4.24 -11.29
N GLY A 226 4.95 5.11 -11.07
CA GLY A 226 4.01 4.97 -9.95
C GLY A 226 3.15 3.72 -10.06
N THR A 227 2.74 3.33 -11.27
CA THR A 227 2.00 2.08 -11.51
C THR A 227 2.85 0.86 -11.18
N ALA A 228 4.12 0.83 -11.62
CA ALA A 228 5.05 -0.24 -11.27
C ALA A 228 5.21 -0.37 -9.74
N VAL A 229 5.50 0.75 -9.09
CA VAL A 229 5.69 0.79 -7.62
C VAL A 229 4.44 0.32 -6.89
N SER A 230 3.26 0.87 -7.22
CA SER A 230 1.99 0.52 -6.57
C SER A 230 1.62 -0.95 -6.77
N THR A 231 1.74 -1.47 -8.00
CA THR A 231 1.40 -2.85 -8.33
C THR A 231 2.30 -3.84 -7.58
N ILE A 232 3.61 -3.62 -7.63
CA ILE A 232 4.58 -4.54 -7.00
C ILE A 232 4.50 -4.44 -5.49
N SER A 233 4.56 -3.24 -4.91
CA SER A 233 4.48 -3.03 -3.47
C SER A 233 3.15 -3.56 -2.91
N GLY A 234 2.04 -3.29 -3.60
CA GLY A 234 0.73 -3.78 -3.21
C GLY A 234 0.66 -5.31 -3.18
N THR A 235 1.30 -5.99 -4.13
CA THR A 235 1.37 -7.46 -4.16
C THR A 235 2.19 -7.99 -2.98
N VAL A 236 3.38 -7.45 -2.73
CA VAL A 236 4.25 -7.87 -1.62
C VAL A 236 3.58 -7.60 -0.27
N LEU A 237 2.99 -6.41 -0.09
CA LEU A 237 2.33 -6.04 1.17
C LEU A 237 1.08 -6.87 1.47
N ARG A 238 0.32 -7.28 0.45
CA ARG A 238 -0.81 -8.24 0.64
C ARG A 238 -0.31 -9.60 1.10
N SER A 239 0.84 -10.06 0.60
CA SER A 239 1.46 -11.32 1.03
C SER A 239 1.93 -11.24 2.47
N ILE A 240 2.55 -10.13 2.86
CA ILE A 240 2.94 -9.87 4.25
C ILE A 240 1.71 -9.83 5.16
N GLU A 241 0.66 -9.09 4.78
CA GLU A 241 -0.60 -9.04 5.53
C GLU A 241 -1.19 -10.43 5.75
N LEU A 242 -1.21 -11.27 4.70
CA LEU A 242 -1.75 -12.61 4.77
C LEU A 242 -0.93 -13.51 5.72
N ALA A 243 0.39 -13.46 5.61
CA ALA A 243 1.29 -14.22 6.47
C ALA A 243 1.16 -13.83 7.96
N ILE A 244 1.04 -12.53 8.27
CA ILE A 244 0.79 -12.03 9.61
C ILE A 244 -0.55 -12.57 10.14
N LYS A 245 -1.63 -12.43 9.38
CA LYS A 245 -2.96 -12.93 9.78
C LYS A 245 -2.99 -14.44 9.99
N GLN A 246 -2.24 -15.20 9.20
CA GLN A 246 -2.12 -16.64 9.39
C GLN A 246 -1.35 -16.99 10.66
N TYR A 247 -0.28 -16.27 10.95
CA TYR A 247 0.50 -16.41 12.18
C TYR A 247 -0.35 -16.12 13.42
N GLU A 248 -1.04 -14.99 13.45
CA GLU A 248 -1.91 -14.58 14.57
C GLU A 248 -3.04 -15.60 14.81
N ARG A 249 -3.69 -16.09 13.76
CA ARG A 249 -4.72 -17.14 13.88
C ARG A 249 -4.19 -18.47 14.41
N ARG A 250 -2.94 -18.84 14.11
CA ARG A 250 -2.31 -20.04 14.69
C ARG A 250 -2.10 -19.86 16.18
N LEU A 251 -1.54 -18.73 16.59
CA LEU A 251 -1.35 -18.41 18.01
C LEU A 251 -2.67 -18.44 18.80
N GLU A 252 -3.74 -17.90 18.27
CA GLU A 252 -5.07 -17.94 18.90
C GLU A 252 -5.55 -19.38 19.11
N LYS A 253 -5.38 -20.24 18.10
CA LYS A 253 -5.76 -21.66 18.17
C LYS A 253 -4.91 -22.42 19.20
N ASP A 254 -3.61 -22.21 19.19
CA ASP A 254 -2.68 -22.86 20.12
C ASP A 254 -2.99 -22.42 21.56
N ASN A 255 -3.23 -21.14 21.80
CA ASN A 255 -3.65 -20.63 23.10
C ASN A 255 -5.02 -21.18 23.54
N ALA A 256 -5.98 -21.28 22.64
CA ALA A 256 -7.29 -21.87 22.94
C ALA A 256 -7.17 -23.37 23.27
N SER A 257 -6.25 -24.09 22.64
CA SER A 257 -6.00 -25.52 22.93
C SER A 257 -5.28 -25.76 24.25
N LEU A 258 -4.45 -24.81 24.69
CA LEU A 258 -3.73 -24.87 25.97
C LEU A 258 -4.62 -24.52 27.17
N TRP A 259 -5.82 -23.97 26.96
CA TRP A 259 -6.81 -23.69 27.99
C TRP A 259 -7.96 -24.72 27.91
N PRO A 260 -7.76 -25.96 28.38
CA PRO A 260 -8.86 -26.91 28.48
C PRO A 260 -9.86 -26.38 29.51
N ALA A 261 -11.15 -26.57 29.24
CA ALA A 261 -12.29 -26.19 30.07
C ALA A 261 -12.14 -26.62 31.53
N LYS A 262 -11.29 -25.97 32.30
CA LYS A 262 -11.27 -26.04 33.75
C LYS A 262 -12.26 -25.01 34.24
N LEU A 263 -13.51 -25.42 34.37
CA LEU A 263 -14.49 -24.95 35.34
C LEU A 263 -15.90 -25.42 34.96
N ALA A 264 -16.04 -26.77 34.71
CA ALA A 264 -17.26 -27.46 35.07
C ALA A 264 -17.03 -28.09 36.43
N CYS A 265 -16.78 -27.30 37.45
CA CYS A 265 -16.85 -27.79 38.83
C CYS A 265 -18.30 -28.07 39.14
N LYS A 266 -18.59 -29.35 39.19
CA LYS A 266 -19.75 -29.96 39.82
C LYS A 266 -20.09 -29.32 41.14
N GLY A 267 -21.17 -28.53 41.16
CA GLY A 267 -21.93 -28.27 42.37
C GLY A 267 -22.67 -29.56 42.77
N GLY A 268 -21.98 -30.46 43.47
CA GLY A 268 -22.62 -31.58 44.13
C GLY A 268 -23.43 -31.04 45.32
N SER A 269 -24.72 -31.07 45.22
CA SER A 269 -25.64 -30.83 46.36
C SER A 269 -25.52 -32.03 47.31
N VAL A 270 -24.89 -31.83 48.44
CA VAL A 270 -25.00 -32.76 49.55
C VAL A 270 -26.36 -32.45 50.23
N HIS A 271 -27.31 -33.33 50.02
CA HIS A 271 -28.51 -33.43 50.86
C HIS A 271 -28.09 -34.13 52.14
N GLU A 272 -27.93 -33.41 53.20
CA GLU A 272 -27.90 -33.97 54.54
C GLU A 272 -29.34 -34.02 55.10
N ARG A 273 -29.87 -35.23 55.19
CA ARG A 273 -31.03 -35.55 56.00
C ARG A 273 -30.53 -35.76 57.45
N THR A 274 -31.03 -34.96 58.37
CA THR A 274 -31.08 -35.33 59.77
C THR A 274 -32.46 -35.04 60.37
N ARG A 275 -32.92 -35.99 61.00
CA ARG A 275 -34.10 -36.25 61.85
C ARG A 275 -34.69 -35.07 62.59
#